data_612b6e0f5ad90f0fe0cec45c05948b86
#
_entry.id   612b6e0f5ad90f0fe0cec45c05948b86
#
_cell.length_a   1.000
_cell.length_b   1.000
_cell.length_c   1.000
_cell.angle_alpha   90.00
_cell.angle_beta   90.00
_cell.angle_gamma   90.00
#
_symmetry.space_group_name_H-M   'P 1'
#
loop_
_entity.id
_entity.type
_entity.pdbx_description
1 polymer ?
#
loop_
_entity_poly.entity_id
_entity_poly.type
_entity_poly.pdbx_seq_one_letter_code
_entity_poly.pdbx_strand_id
1 'polypeptide(L)'
;MVKKISTLALVGLLALPAMASAGAGGAAAASDIQAQVDALTRQLEQLKAEMAKVKAAPAPVSDQSSRIQALEEKSEQWDLASRIQFSGDFRSRYDYYTRDRKVSNVATFTPPAGAITYTDVTDNNDGIMTNRFRLDMRAKALENVEFKGRLAMYKAWGMQSTPDGEGNTPIGSFPPFDGNATRSPGDSTLHVDRAFVNWNNIGDSPVWFSIGRRPTTDGPAAQLRMNQDERMATPTAFMDWPFDGISVGYAYNNLFGVQDAPGRVRICYGRGFEAGVNQNDTGINDTDFAGVSWDIYKKGDRFAYVQSFAAMDVFNFPDWSDATTAARTTAGYGDASRKNVGNIYHTSGVYQDKWQNLNYFGSLGWSRTDPNNQGMLNDYSSGVNNTNEEDGFAVHLGVRYDIPDSLFKVGAEYNHGSKYWIAMSPGHDDLYASKLATRGNVYELYTIYDIPGGEAISKFGKAFIRLGYQHYDYEYTGSMDWNVMPYDIDDAAQAWKANFAGQDIIESADQVYLTFEAAF
;
A
#
# COMPACT_ATOMS: atom_id res chain seq x y z
N MET A 1 36.85 37.42 8.44
CA MET A 1 36.82 36.54 9.62
C MET A 1 35.41 35.95 9.83
N VAL A 2 34.77 35.48 8.75
CA VAL A 2 33.34 35.02 8.76
C VAL A 2 33.24 33.68 7.97
N LYS A 3 34.19 32.77 8.10
CA LYS A 3 34.19 31.48 7.38
C LYS A 3 34.25 30.24 8.29
N LYS A 4 33.88 30.38 9.58
CA LYS A 4 33.98 29.24 10.53
C LYS A 4 32.70 28.89 11.30
N ILE A 5 31.53 29.46 10.98
CA ILE A 5 30.28 29.17 11.70
C ILE A 5 29.31 28.28 10.92
N SER A 6 29.49 28.12 9.59
CA SER A 6 28.57 27.34 8.77
C SER A 6 28.81 25.82 8.77
N THR A 7 29.81 25.31 9.50
CA THR A 7 30.18 23.88 9.45
C THR A 7 29.75 23.08 10.70
N LEU A 8 29.15 23.73 11.69
CA LEU A 8 28.75 23.06 12.94
C LEU A 8 27.27 22.62 12.99
N ALA A 9 26.44 23.04 12.07
CA ALA A 9 25.03 22.68 12.05
C ALA A 9 24.70 21.39 11.24
N LEU A 10 25.69 20.83 10.52
CA LEU A 10 25.44 19.64 9.65
C LEU A 10 26.11 18.35 10.16
N VAL A 11 26.77 18.36 11.30
CA VAL A 11 27.44 17.18 11.89
C VAL A 11 26.64 16.52 13.03
N GLY A 12 25.51 17.10 13.40
CA GLY A 12 24.64 16.57 14.47
C GLY A 12 23.74 15.37 14.09
N LEU A 13 23.72 14.94 12.82
CA LEU A 13 22.74 13.94 12.35
C LEU A 13 23.33 12.56 12.00
N LEU A 14 24.61 12.29 12.26
CA LEU A 14 25.26 11.02 11.90
C LEU A 14 26.16 10.45 13.00
N ALA A 15 25.71 10.47 14.25
CA ALA A 15 26.34 9.66 15.28
C ALA A 15 25.29 8.85 16.04
N LEU A 16 24.88 7.74 15.47
CA LEU A 16 24.26 6.65 16.22
C LEU A 16 25.41 5.86 16.88
N PRO A 17 25.51 5.83 18.22
CA PRO A 17 26.41 4.88 18.86
C PRO A 17 25.80 3.49 18.80
N ALA A 18 26.58 2.53 18.33
CA ALA A 18 26.35 1.12 18.49
C ALA A 18 26.15 0.81 19.98
N MET A 19 24.96 0.39 20.37
CA MET A 19 24.69 -0.18 21.68
C MET A 19 24.70 -1.70 21.54
N ALA A 20 25.85 -2.28 21.88
CA ALA A 20 25.89 -3.66 22.35
C ALA A 20 26.05 -3.65 23.86
N SER A 21 25.30 -4.51 24.50
CA SER A 21 25.43 -5.08 25.86
C SER A 21 24.52 -4.55 26.97
N ALA A 22 23.86 -5.52 27.49
CA ALA A 22 22.90 -5.63 28.55
C ALA A 22 23.33 -5.09 29.91
N GLY A 23 22.33 -4.64 30.67
CA GLY A 23 22.26 -4.83 32.11
C GLY A 23 22.55 -3.61 32.98
N ALA A 24 21.54 -3.19 33.74
CA ALA A 24 21.57 -2.39 34.93
C ALA A 24 21.99 -0.92 34.79
N GLY A 25 21.03 0.02 34.72
CA GLY A 25 21.34 1.42 34.83
C GLY A 25 20.27 2.44 34.49
N GLY A 26 19.01 2.18 34.78
CA GLY A 26 17.91 3.15 34.54
C GLY A 26 18.06 4.50 35.28
N ALA A 27 18.95 4.60 36.25
CA ALA A 27 19.23 5.84 36.97
C ALA A 27 20.33 6.69 36.32
N ALA A 28 21.29 6.07 35.61
CA ALA A 28 22.39 6.78 34.96
C ALA A 28 21.94 7.49 33.67
N ALA A 29 21.05 6.87 32.89
CA ALA A 29 20.53 7.49 31.67
C ALA A 29 19.63 8.69 31.95
N ALA A 30 18.84 8.66 33.02
CA ALA A 30 18.03 9.80 33.46
C ALA A 30 18.90 10.98 33.92
N SER A 31 20.03 10.71 34.56
CA SER A 31 20.97 11.76 35.01
C SER A 31 21.70 12.41 33.83
N ASP A 32 22.01 11.64 32.79
CA ASP A 32 22.66 12.15 31.58
C ASP A 32 21.72 13.01 30.73
N ILE A 33 20.45 12.64 30.65
CA ILE A 33 19.43 13.46 29.97
C ILE A 33 19.18 14.74 30.78
N GLN A 34 19.08 14.65 32.07
CA GLN A 34 18.92 15.83 32.94
C GLN A 34 20.12 16.74 32.81
N ALA A 35 21.36 16.23 32.79
CA ALA A 35 22.57 17.02 32.58
C ALA A 35 22.60 17.69 31.19
N GLN A 36 22.09 17.05 30.13
CA GLN A 36 21.95 17.64 28.80
C GLN A 36 20.87 18.73 28.78
N VAL A 37 19.74 18.52 29.42
CA VAL A 37 18.68 19.55 29.57
C VAL A 37 19.19 20.76 30.34
N ASP A 38 19.93 20.55 31.42
CA ASP A 38 20.54 21.63 32.19
C ASP A 38 21.63 22.37 31.41
N ALA A 39 22.40 21.67 30.57
CA ALA A 39 23.38 22.26 29.65
C ALA A 39 22.71 23.12 28.57
N LEU A 40 21.65 22.61 27.95
CA LEU A 40 20.85 23.33 26.96
C LEU A 40 20.16 24.56 27.58
N THR A 41 19.65 24.42 28.78
CA THR A 41 19.02 25.52 29.53
C THR A 41 20.04 26.63 29.85
N ARG A 42 21.26 26.27 30.26
CA ARG A 42 22.37 27.24 30.46
C ARG A 42 22.78 27.92 29.15
N GLN A 43 22.85 27.19 28.04
CA GLN A 43 23.12 27.77 26.71
C GLN A 43 22.01 28.74 26.29
N LEU A 44 20.75 28.40 26.54
CA LEU A 44 19.62 29.27 26.26
C LEU A 44 19.63 30.55 27.11
N GLU A 45 20.01 30.46 28.40
CA GLU A 45 20.19 31.61 29.27
C GLU A 45 21.41 32.48 28.87
N GLN A 46 22.50 31.86 28.43
CA GLN A 46 23.64 32.56 27.84
C GLN A 46 23.28 33.29 26.56
N LEU A 47 22.53 32.66 25.67
CA LEU A 47 22.05 33.29 24.44
C LEU A 47 21.08 34.45 24.72
N LYS A 48 20.19 34.30 25.70
CA LYS A 48 19.31 35.39 26.15
C LYS A 48 20.11 36.57 26.75
N ALA A 49 21.15 36.27 27.54
CA ALA A 49 22.04 37.28 28.09
C ALA A 49 22.89 37.99 27.02
N GLU A 50 23.36 37.27 25.99
CA GLU A 50 24.04 37.86 24.85
C GLU A 50 23.08 38.70 23.99
N MET A 51 21.86 38.24 23.75
CA MET A 51 20.84 39.03 23.08
C MET A 51 20.47 40.30 23.85
N ALA A 52 20.43 40.24 25.18
CA ALA A 52 20.20 41.42 26.01
C ALA A 52 21.37 42.41 25.95
N LYS A 53 22.63 41.92 25.87
CA LYS A 53 23.82 42.76 25.67
C LYS A 53 23.86 43.39 24.26
N VAL A 54 23.45 42.66 23.24
CA VAL A 54 23.33 43.17 21.86
C VAL A 54 22.23 44.24 21.76
N LYS A 55 21.15 44.08 22.53
CA LYS A 55 20.05 45.07 22.59
C LYS A 55 20.43 46.36 23.33
N ALA A 56 21.45 46.31 24.20
CA ALA A 56 21.89 47.44 25.03
C ALA A 56 23.05 48.28 24.40
N ALA A 57 23.66 47.84 23.31
CA ALA A 57 24.73 48.57 22.62
C ALA A 57 24.16 49.40 21.47
N PRO A 58 24.36 50.72 21.40
CA PRO A 58 23.97 51.52 20.27
C PRO A 58 24.89 51.23 19.09
N ALA A 59 24.41 50.39 18.15
CA ALA A 59 25.12 50.11 16.91
C ALA A 59 24.82 51.19 15.85
N PRO A 60 25.75 51.50 14.94
CA PRO A 60 25.55 52.49 13.87
C PRO A 60 24.42 52.00 12.93
N VAL A 61 23.58 52.96 12.52
CA VAL A 61 22.31 52.73 11.80
C VAL A 61 22.48 51.88 10.51
N SER A 62 23.65 51.89 9.88
CA SER A 62 23.93 51.09 8.68
C SER A 62 24.10 49.58 8.94
N ASP A 63 24.42 49.20 10.15
CA ASP A 63 24.61 47.79 10.54
C ASP A 63 23.28 47.15 10.99
N GLN A 64 22.33 47.99 11.43
CA GLN A 64 21.00 47.50 11.83
C GLN A 64 20.13 47.07 10.63
N SER A 65 20.18 47.78 9.51
CA SER A 65 19.40 47.41 8.33
C SER A 65 19.88 46.11 7.70
N SER A 66 21.20 45.88 7.61
CA SER A 66 21.73 44.60 7.13
C SER A 66 21.45 43.41 8.07
N ARG A 67 21.37 43.66 9.38
CA ARG A 67 20.99 42.67 10.38
C ARG A 67 19.49 42.38 10.39
N ILE A 68 18.66 43.39 10.17
CA ILE A 68 17.21 43.21 9.98
C ILE A 68 16.95 42.40 8.71
N GLN A 69 17.59 42.74 7.60
CA GLN A 69 17.47 42.00 6.34
C GLN A 69 17.93 40.54 6.49
N ALA A 70 19.03 40.26 7.18
CA ALA A 70 19.49 38.92 7.46
C ALA A 70 18.58 38.15 8.46
N LEU A 71 17.86 38.85 9.34
CA LEU A 71 16.85 38.26 10.23
C LEU A 71 15.53 38.02 9.50
N GLU A 72 15.15 38.89 8.57
CA GLU A 72 14.01 38.70 7.71
C GLU A 72 14.21 37.51 6.77
N GLU A 73 15.37 37.38 6.10
CA GLU A 73 15.73 36.21 5.30
C GLU A 73 15.75 34.91 6.14
N LYS A 74 16.24 34.95 7.36
CA LYS A 74 16.18 33.80 8.28
C LYS A 74 14.76 33.50 8.74
N SER A 75 13.96 34.54 8.98
CA SER A 75 12.56 34.40 9.35
C SER A 75 11.76 33.75 8.23
N GLU A 76 11.99 34.13 6.97
CA GLU A 76 11.38 33.50 5.80
C GLU A 76 11.82 32.04 5.65
N GLN A 77 13.12 31.72 5.87
CA GLN A 77 13.62 30.35 5.85
C GLN A 77 13.03 29.50 6.99
N TRP A 78 12.83 30.08 8.16
CA TRP A 78 12.21 29.39 9.29
C TRP A 78 10.70 29.24 9.11
N ASP A 79 10.04 30.21 8.49
CA ASP A 79 8.64 30.10 8.12
C ASP A 79 8.43 28.98 7.09
N LEU A 80 9.31 28.87 6.08
CA LEU A 80 9.29 27.78 5.12
C LEU A 80 9.54 26.42 5.81
N ALA A 81 10.53 26.33 6.70
CA ALA A 81 10.84 25.11 7.43
C ALA A 81 9.70 24.69 8.37
N SER A 82 8.98 25.67 8.98
CA SER A 82 7.82 25.39 9.84
C SER A 82 6.59 24.88 9.06
N ARG A 83 6.52 25.17 7.77
CA ARG A 83 5.42 24.73 6.89
C ARG A 83 5.60 23.33 6.34
N ILE A 84 6.83 22.76 6.40
CA ILE A 84 7.14 21.43 5.89
C ILE A 84 7.27 20.48 7.08
N GLN A 85 6.48 19.42 7.05
CA GLN A 85 6.54 18.33 8.02
C GLN A 85 7.02 17.07 7.33
N PHE A 86 7.97 16.38 7.94
CA PHE A 86 8.45 15.08 7.52
C PHE A 86 8.06 14.04 8.56
N SER A 87 7.74 12.86 8.09
CA SER A 87 7.56 11.65 8.87
C SER A 87 7.88 10.47 7.99
N GLY A 88 8.04 9.30 8.55
CA GLY A 88 8.32 8.15 7.72
C GLY A 88 8.35 6.86 8.51
N ASP A 89 8.60 5.77 7.80
CA ASP A 89 8.82 4.46 8.39
C ASP A 89 9.90 3.69 7.64
N PHE A 90 10.55 2.81 8.40
CA PHE A 90 11.44 1.80 7.87
C PHE A 90 11.00 0.44 8.39
N ARG A 91 10.87 -0.54 7.50
CA ARG A 91 10.57 -1.93 7.81
C ARG A 91 11.64 -2.84 7.25
N SER A 92 12.10 -3.77 8.07
CA SER A 92 12.82 -4.96 7.62
C SER A 92 11.94 -6.18 7.87
N ARG A 93 11.81 -7.08 6.91
CA ARG A 93 10.94 -8.24 6.97
C ARG A 93 11.67 -9.47 6.45
N TYR A 94 11.52 -10.57 7.17
CA TYR A 94 11.92 -11.91 6.79
C TYR A 94 10.66 -12.73 6.53
N ASP A 95 10.63 -13.48 5.43
CA ASP A 95 9.54 -14.37 5.06
C ASP A 95 10.07 -15.76 4.73
N TYR A 96 9.51 -16.79 5.37
CA TYR A 96 9.55 -18.16 4.93
C TYR A 96 8.27 -18.46 4.16
N TYR A 97 8.39 -19.16 3.03
CA TYR A 97 7.29 -19.39 2.13
C TYR A 97 7.35 -20.79 1.54
N THR A 98 6.20 -21.47 1.49
CA THR A 98 6.02 -22.74 0.78
C THR A 98 4.67 -22.76 0.06
N ARG A 99 4.59 -23.48 -1.05
CA ARG A 99 3.34 -23.72 -1.76
C ARG A 99 3.30 -25.12 -2.34
N ASP A 100 2.12 -25.72 -2.33
CA ASP A 100 1.84 -26.99 -2.98
C ASP A 100 1.07 -26.74 -4.29
N ARG A 101 1.54 -27.32 -5.37
CA ARG A 101 0.92 -27.19 -6.69
C ARG A 101 0.90 -28.51 -7.44
N LYS A 102 -0.10 -28.67 -8.31
CA LYS A 102 -0.24 -29.80 -9.21
C LYS A 102 0.25 -29.44 -10.62
N VAL A 103 1.10 -30.27 -11.18
CA VAL A 103 1.56 -30.17 -12.57
C VAL A 103 0.94 -31.30 -13.37
N SER A 104 0.15 -30.95 -14.38
CA SER A 104 -0.46 -31.92 -15.29
C SER A 104 0.58 -32.54 -16.21
N ASN A 105 0.48 -33.85 -16.45
CA ASN A 105 1.30 -34.57 -17.43
C ASN A 105 0.84 -34.36 -18.88
N VAL A 106 -0.25 -33.65 -19.11
CA VAL A 106 -0.88 -33.49 -20.44
C VAL A 106 -0.76 -32.07 -20.92
N ALA A 107 -0.08 -31.88 -22.06
CA ALA A 107 0.08 -30.61 -22.75
C ALA A 107 -0.74 -30.52 -24.06
N THR A 108 -1.83 -31.30 -24.22
CA THR A 108 -2.64 -31.34 -25.43
C THR A 108 -4.03 -30.77 -25.22
N PHE A 109 -4.61 -30.18 -26.27
CA PHE A 109 -5.94 -29.55 -26.23
C PHE A 109 -7.10 -30.51 -25.87
N THR A 110 -6.96 -31.77 -26.21
CA THR A 110 -8.00 -32.79 -25.95
C THR A 110 -7.32 -34.07 -25.51
N PRO A 111 -7.01 -34.19 -24.18
CA PRO A 111 -6.46 -35.43 -23.69
C PRO A 111 -7.48 -36.56 -23.81
N PRO A 112 -7.06 -37.80 -24.13
CA PRO A 112 -7.94 -38.97 -24.08
C PRO A 112 -8.54 -39.10 -22.67
N ALA A 113 -9.78 -39.55 -22.58
CA ALA A 113 -10.45 -39.73 -21.30
C ALA A 113 -9.61 -40.66 -20.39
N GLY A 114 -9.34 -40.22 -19.16
CA GLY A 114 -8.54 -40.94 -18.18
C GLY A 114 -7.01 -40.83 -18.35
N ALA A 115 -6.51 -40.01 -19.28
CA ALA A 115 -5.07 -39.83 -19.49
C ALA A 115 -4.46 -38.69 -18.64
N ILE A 116 -5.27 -37.91 -17.96
CA ILE A 116 -4.81 -36.78 -17.14
C ILE A 116 -4.31 -37.32 -15.79
N THR A 117 -3.04 -37.15 -15.53
CA THR A 117 -2.43 -37.39 -14.22
C THR A 117 -1.70 -36.14 -13.78
N TYR A 118 -1.54 -36.00 -12.49
CA TYR A 118 -0.84 -34.88 -11.87
C TYR A 118 0.38 -35.35 -11.11
N THR A 119 1.37 -34.49 -11.03
CA THR A 119 2.51 -34.63 -10.12
C THR A 119 2.41 -33.50 -9.11
N ASP A 120 2.38 -33.87 -7.83
CA ASP A 120 2.43 -32.91 -6.75
C ASP A 120 3.85 -32.36 -6.63
N VAL A 121 3.98 -31.05 -6.55
CA VAL A 121 5.25 -30.33 -6.44
C VAL A 121 5.13 -29.33 -5.31
N THR A 122 6.05 -29.39 -4.37
CA THR A 122 6.18 -28.37 -3.32
C THR A 122 7.32 -27.43 -3.67
N ASP A 123 7.02 -26.17 -3.86
CA ASP A 123 8.01 -25.10 -4.01
C ASP A 123 8.21 -24.41 -2.65
N ASN A 124 9.43 -24.03 -2.31
CA ASN A 124 9.71 -23.31 -1.08
C ASN A 124 10.75 -22.21 -1.29
N ASN A 125 10.70 -21.23 -0.41
CA ASN A 125 11.77 -20.24 -0.23
C ASN A 125 12.03 -20.09 1.27
N ASP A 126 13.20 -20.51 1.71
CA ASP A 126 13.57 -20.60 3.13
C ASP A 126 13.85 -19.23 3.77
N GLY A 127 13.95 -18.17 2.98
CA GLY A 127 14.20 -16.84 3.53
C GLY A 127 14.28 -15.71 2.50
N ILE A 128 13.17 -15.04 2.31
CA ILE A 128 13.13 -13.80 1.53
C ILE A 128 13.24 -12.64 2.53
N MET A 129 14.26 -11.81 2.36
CA MET A 129 14.39 -10.60 3.16
C MET A 129 14.08 -9.38 2.33
N THR A 130 13.25 -8.49 2.87
CA THR A 130 12.85 -7.24 2.21
C THR A 130 13.01 -6.06 3.14
N ASN A 131 13.32 -4.88 2.55
CA ASN A 131 13.26 -3.60 3.24
C ASN A 131 12.24 -2.71 2.55
N ARG A 132 11.43 -2.02 3.36
CA ARG A 132 10.57 -0.92 2.89
C ARG A 132 10.97 0.35 3.63
N PHE A 133 11.24 1.40 2.87
CA PHE A 133 11.46 2.74 3.38
C PHE A 133 10.39 3.66 2.80
N ARG A 134 9.75 4.47 3.63
CA ARG A 134 8.79 5.49 3.20
C ARG A 134 9.10 6.81 3.89
N LEU A 135 9.12 7.89 3.12
CA LEU A 135 9.28 9.25 3.60
C LEU A 135 8.06 10.09 3.19
N ASP A 136 7.25 10.44 4.15
CA ASP A 136 6.08 11.31 3.98
C ASP A 136 6.47 12.78 4.15
N MET A 137 5.94 13.62 3.27
CA MET A 137 6.10 15.06 3.28
C MET A 137 4.73 15.72 3.27
N ARG A 138 4.59 16.77 4.05
CA ARG A 138 3.42 17.64 4.05
C ARG A 138 3.88 19.09 4.07
N ALA A 139 3.43 19.87 3.10
CA ALA A 139 3.76 21.29 2.99
C ALA A 139 2.48 22.12 2.82
N LYS A 140 2.29 23.14 3.67
CA LYS A 140 1.21 24.12 3.51
C LYS A 140 1.65 25.19 2.51
N ALA A 141 0.94 25.29 1.38
CA ALA A 141 1.11 26.38 0.42
C ALA A 141 0.31 27.62 0.82
N LEU A 142 -0.94 27.41 1.26
CA LEU A 142 -1.85 28.41 1.80
C LEU A 142 -2.58 27.83 3.01
N GLU A 143 -3.39 28.63 3.70
CA GLU A 143 -4.16 28.16 4.87
C GLU A 143 -4.99 26.92 4.57
N ASN A 144 -5.68 26.90 3.42
CA ASN A 144 -6.56 25.81 2.98
C ASN A 144 -5.98 24.95 1.85
N VAL A 145 -4.71 25.18 1.44
CA VAL A 145 -4.04 24.43 0.37
C VAL A 145 -2.78 23.77 0.90
N GLU A 146 -2.75 22.46 0.81
CA GLU A 146 -1.60 21.69 1.23
C GLU A 146 -1.15 20.67 0.16
N PHE A 147 0.15 20.54 0.02
CA PHE A 147 0.80 19.45 -0.73
C PHE A 147 1.08 18.29 0.19
N LYS A 148 0.88 17.08 -0.29
CA LYS A 148 1.27 15.83 0.37
C LYS A 148 2.03 14.95 -0.62
N GLY A 149 3.18 14.44 -0.15
CA GLY A 149 4.01 13.54 -0.93
C GLY A 149 4.48 12.36 -0.11
N ARG A 150 4.78 11.26 -0.77
CA ARG A 150 5.50 10.12 -0.20
C ARG A 150 6.50 9.60 -1.21
N LEU A 151 7.74 9.46 -0.77
CA LEU A 151 8.76 8.66 -1.45
C LEU A 151 8.79 7.27 -0.82
N ALA A 152 8.88 6.24 -1.64
CA ALA A 152 8.90 4.86 -1.17
C ALA A 152 9.95 4.04 -1.92
N MET A 153 10.65 3.19 -1.18
CA MET A 153 11.49 2.10 -1.70
C MET A 153 11.00 0.80 -1.07
N TYR A 154 10.76 -0.21 -1.88
CA TYR A 154 10.46 -1.56 -1.42
C TYR A 154 11.41 -2.52 -2.13
N LYS A 155 12.39 -3.02 -1.40
CA LYS A 155 13.54 -3.76 -1.94
C LYS A 155 13.61 -5.17 -1.40
N ALA A 156 13.81 -6.15 -2.28
CA ALA A 156 14.32 -7.48 -1.89
C ALA A 156 15.85 -7.40 -1.70
N TRP A 157 16.38 -8.07 -0.66
CA TRP A 157 17.82 -8.07 -0.41
C TRP A 157 18.57 -8.75 -1.56
N GLY A 158 19.69 -8.15 -1.96
CA GLY A 158 20.49 -8.64 -3.09
C GLY A 158 19.98 -8.26 -4.48
N MET A 159 18.71 -7.85 -4.61
CA MET A 159 18.16 -7.42 -5.90
C MET A 159 18.67 -6.01 -6.27
N GLN A 160 19.22 -5.85 -7.46
CA GLN A 160 19.72 -4.58 -7.99
C GLN A 160 18.94 -4.09 -9.23
N SER A 161 18.14 -4.96 -9.84
CA SER A 161 17.22 -4.64 -10.94
C SER A 161 15.93 -5.39 -10.75
N THR A 162 14.87 -4.95 -11.44
CA THR A 162 13.64 -5.75 -11.53
C THR A 162 13.96 -7.10 -12.16
N PRO A 163 13.37 -8.19 -11.66
CA PRO A 163 13.57 -9.51 -12.27
C PRO A 163 13.12 -9.45 -13.74
N ASP A 164 13.99 -9.92 -14.63
CA ASP A 164 13.63 -10.15 -16.02
C ASP A 164 12.55 -11.24 -16.01
N GLY A 165 11.30 -10.91 -16.19
CA GLY A 165 10.12 -11.71 -16.49
C GLY A 165 10.07 -13.22 -16.32
N GLU A 166 11.13 -13.87 -15.92
CA GLU A 166 11.24 -15.30 -15.72
C GLU A 166 10.81 -15.71 -14.30
N GLY A 167 9.52 -15.59 -14.03
CA GLY A 167 8.81 -16.49 -13.11
C GLY A 167 9.24 -16.58 -11.65
N ASN A 168 10.27 -15.88 -11.21
CA ASN A 168 10.84 -16.01 -9.88
C ASN A 168 10.44 -14.91 -8.90
N THR A 169 9.55 -14.02 -9.26
CA THR A 169 8.95 -13.11 -8.28
C THR A 169 7.92 -13.89 -7.47
N PRO A 170 7.98 -13.84 -6.14
CA PRO A 170 6.97 -14.48 -5.29
C PRO A 170 5.57 -13.88 -5.46
N ILE A 171 5.44 -12.80 -6.21
CA ILE A 171 4.21 -12.04 -6.40
C ILE A 171 3.67 -12.35 -7.78
N GLY A 172 2.38 -12.70 -7.84
CA GLY A 172 1.69 -13.11 -9.06
C GLY A 172 1.70 -12.07 -10.18
N SER A 173 1.18 -12.45 -11.34
CA SER A 173 1.04 -11.58 -12.49
C SER A 173 0.03 -10.47 -12.22
N PHE A 174 0.40 -9.22 -12.46
CA PHE A 174 -0.46 -8.04 -12.29
C PHE A 174 -0.56 -7.24 -13.59
N PRO A 175 -1.68 -6.54 -13.83
CA PRO A 175 -1.71 -5.58 -14.91
C PRO A 175 -0.63 -4.52 -14.67
N PRO A 176 0.06 -4.02 -15.70
CA PRO A 176 1.15 -3.05 -15.57
C PRO A 176 0.63 -1.64 -15.28
N PHE A 177 -0.15 -1.51 -14.22
CA PHE A 177 -0.61 -0.22 -13.73
C PHE A 177 0.50 0.50 -12.99
N ASP A 178 0.51 1.81 -13.10
CA ASP A 178 1.51 2.70 -12.54
C ASP A 178 1.73 2.50 -11.01
N GLY A 179 0.68 2.12 -10.29
CA GLY A 179 0.74 1.85 -8.85
C GLY A 179 1.55 0.62 -8.40
N ASN A 180 1.93 -0.28 -9.28
CA ASN A 180 2.59 -1.55 -8.91
C ASN A 180 3.97 -1.37 -8.28
N ALA A 181 4.74 -0.39 -8.77
CA ALA A 181 6.16 -0.22 -8.41
C ALA A 181 6.41 -0.05 -6.89
N THR A 182 5.42 0.40 -6.14
CA THR A 182 5.52 0.60 -4.69
C THR A 182 4.81 -0.48 -3.88
N ARG A 183 4.18 -1.46 -4.54
CA ARG A 183 3.42 -2.55 -3.92
C ARG A 183 4.17 -3.87 -3.89
N SER A 184 5.15 -4.03 -4.76
CA SER A 184 5.97 -5.22 -4.87
C SER A 184 7.43 -4.92 -4.55
N PRO A 185 8.17 -5.84 -3.89
CA PRO A 185 9.59 -5.65 -3.68
C PRO A 185 10.34 -5.72 -5.01
N GLY A 186 11.25 -4.78 -5.21
CA GLY A 186 12.12 -4.65 -6.36
C GLY A 186 13.55 -4.36 -5.95
N ASP A 187 14.17 -3.40 -6.62
CA ASP A 187 15.52 -2.91 -6.34
C ASP A 187 15.55 -1.74 -5.33
N SER A 188 16.65 -1.01 -5.28
CA SER A 188 16.85 0.14 -4.40
C SER A 188 16.30 1.46 -4.96
N THR A 189 15.51 1.44 -6.03
CA THR A 189 14.96 2.65 -6.65
C THR A 189 13.94 3.31 -5.73
N LEU A 190 14.05 4.62 -5.62
CA LEU A 190 13.13 5.44 -4.85
C LEU A 190 12.01 5.95 -5.78
N HIS A 191 10.79 5.52 -5.51
CA HIS A 191 9.61 5.88 -6.30
C HIS A 191 8.76 6.93 -5.60
N VAL A 192 8.05 7.73 -6.38
CA VAL A 192 7.01 8.62 -5.87
C VAL A 192 5.73 7.81 -5.67
N ASP A 193 5.42 7.46 -4.41
CA ASP A 193 4.19 6.74 -4.06
C ASP A 193 2.96 7.66 -4.03
N ARG A 194 3.15 8.91 -3.60
CA ARG A 194 2.11 9.95 -3.52
C ARG A 194 2.68 11.30 -3.86
N ALA A 195 1.94 12.10 -4.61
CA ALA A 195 2.26 13.50 -4.89
C ALA A 195 0.98 14.23 -5.29
N PHE A 196 0.30 14.90 -4.35
CA PHE A 196 -0.99 15.52 -4.62
C PHE A 196 -1.19 16.78 -3.79
N VAL A 197 -2.07 17.63 -4.27
CA VAL A 197 -2.51 18.84 -3.60
C VAL A 197 -3.94 18.67 -3.12
N ASN A 198 -4.23 19.10 -1.90
CA ASN A 198 -5.56 19.25 -1.35
C ASN A 198 -5.88 20.75 -1.21
N TRP A 199 -7.04 21.15 -1.70
CA TRP A 199 -7.67 22.43 -1.41
C TRP A 199 -8.94 22.20 -0.61
N ASN A 200 -8.91 22.56 0.67
CA ASN A 200 -9.98 22.33 1.63
C ASN A 200 -10.81 23.61 1.83
N ASN A 201 -12.03 23.47 2.33
CA ASN A 201 -12.93 24.57 2.72
C ASN A 201 -13.11 25.60 1.60
N ILE A 202 -13.40 25.16 0.39
CA ILE A 202 -13.54 26.00 -0.79
C ILE A 202 -14.75 26.94 -0.60
N GLY A 203 -14.49 28.26 -0.61
CA GLY A 203 -15.53 29.28 -0.41
C GLY A 203 -16.20 29.19 0.95
N ASP A 204 -15.42 28.92 2.00
CA ASP A 204 -15.87 28.72 3.40
C ASP A 204 -16.94 27.63 3.57
N SER A 205 -16.98 26.70 2.60
CA SER A 205 -17.88 25.54 2.63
C SER A 205 -17.10 24.27 2.94
N PRO A 206 -17.73 23.18 3.38
CA PRO A 206 -17.07 21.90 3.63
C PRO A 206 -16.71 21.12 2.33
N VAL A 207 -16.67 21.80 1.20
CA VAL A 207 -16.21 21.26 -0.08
C VAL A 207 -14.69 21.26 -0.13
N TRP A 208 -14.13 20.18 -0.68
CA TRP A 208 -12.70 20.07 -0.93
C TRP A 208 -12.42 19.49 -2.32
N PHE A 209 -11.25 19.78 -2.83
CA PHE A 209 -10.72 19.31 -4.10
C PHE A 209 -9.32 18.73 -3.90
N SER A 210 -8.99 17.71 -4.67
CA SER A 210 -7.66 17.11 -4.63
C SER A 210 -7.25 16.63 -6.01
N ILE A 211 -5.99 16.84 -6.38
CA ILE A 211 -5.43 16.45 -7.68
C ILE A 211 -3.99 15.97 -7.53
N GLY A 212 -3.62 14.99 -8.34
CA GLY A 212 -2.28 14.39 -8.42
C GLY A 212 -2.28 12.89 -8.13
N ARG A 213 -1.11 12.32 -7.83
CA ARG A 213 -0.93 10.91 -7.48
C ARG A 213 -1.47 10.65 -6.08
N ARG A 214 -2.62 10.03 -6.03
CA ARG A 214 -3.42 9.92 -4.81
C ARG A 214 -3.33 8.54 -4.18
N PRO A 215 -3.35 8.46 -2.82
CA PRO A 215 -3.35 7.19 -2.12
C PRO A 215 -4.71 6.49 -2.22
N THR A 216 -4.66 5.17 -2.37
CA THR A 216 -5.80 4.26 -2.18
C THR A 216 -5.57 3.26 -1.05
N THR A 217 -4.46 3.35 -0.35
CA THR A 217 -3.86 2.31 0.48
C THR A 217 -3.58 2.77 1.91
N ASP A 218 -3.23 1.81 2.78
CA ASP A 218 -2.81 1.98 4.18
C ASP A 218 -3.93 2.46 5.14
N GLY A 219 -5.18 2.46 4.70
CA GLY A 219 -6.33 2.83 5.51
C GLY A 219 -6.98 1.63 6.21
N PRO A 220 -8.16 1.84 6.82
CA PRO A 220 -8.95 0.76 7.39
C PRO A 220 -9.27 -0.31 6.32
N ALA A 221 -9.21 -1.58 6.65
CA ALA A 221 -8.92 -2.23 7.93
C ALA A 221 -7.44 -2.62 8.12
N ALA A 222 -6.59 -2.41 7.11
CA ALA A 222 -5.19 -2.85 7.11
C ALA A 222 -4.37 -2.26 8.27
N GLN A 223 -4.70 -1.07 8.76
CA GLN A 223 -3.96 -0.42 9.85
C GLN A 223 -3.92 -1.24 11.14
N LEU A 224 -4.88 -2.15 11.39
CA LEU A 224 -4.86 -2.98 12.59
C LEU A 224 -3.68 -3.96 12.55
N ARG A 225 -3.55 -4.71 11.45
CA ARG A 225 -2.43 -5.63 11.22
C ARG A 225 -1.09 -4.90 11.12
N MET A 226 -1.10 -3.73 10.46
CA MET A 226 0.10 -2.90 10.29
C MET A 226 0.48 -2.13 11.55
N ASN A 227 -0.24 -2.30 12.66
CA ASN A 227 -0.03 -1.59 13.92
C ASN A 227 -0.04 -0.07 13.79
N GLN A 228 -0.88 0.46 12.95
CA GLN A 228 -1.10 1.89 12.78
C GLN A 228 -2.36 2.30 13.55
N ASP A 229 -2.24 3.32 14.40
CA ASP A 229 -3.35 3.78 15.24
C ASP A 229 -4.21 4.81 14.52
N GLU A 230 -3.61 5.56 13.57
CA GLU A 230 -4.30 6.56 12.78
C GLU A 230 -4.48 6.11 11.33
N ARG A 231 -5.57 6.56 10.72
CA ARG A 231 -5.83 6.33 9.30
C ARG A 231 -4.97 7.27 8.47
N MET A 232 -3.92 6.73 7.93
CA MET A 232 -2.98 7.48 7.10
C MET A 232 -3.52 7.81 5.71
N ALA A 233 -4.55 7.08 5.24
CA ALA A 233 -5.02 7.17 3.87
C ALA A 233 -6.49 6.74 3.69
N THR A 234 -6.88 6.54 2.43
CA THR A 234 -8.14 5.95 2.02
C THR A 234 -8.23 4.50 2.52
N PRO A 235 -9.43 4.01 2.89
CA PRO A 235 -9.63 2.61 3.23
C PRO A 235 -9.14 1.68 2.14
N THR A 236 -8.50 0.58 2.54
CA THR A 236 -7.97 -0.41 1.60
C THR A 236 -9.09 -1.15 0.86
N ALA A 237 -10.21 -1.43 1.49
CA ALA A 237 -11.48 -1.95 0.93
C ALA A 237 -11.35 -2.64 -0.44
N PHE A 238 -10.49 -3.70 -0.54
CA PHE A 238 -10.19 -4.45 -1.74
C PHE A 238 -9.57 -3.65 -2.91
N MET A 239 -9.01 -2.49 -2.63
CA MET A 239 -8.29 -1.66 -3.59
C MET A 239 -6.99 -1.14 -2.98
N ASP A 240 -5.86 -1.36 -3.65
CA ASP A 240 -4.51 -1.02 -3.17
C ASP A 240 -3.59 -0.55 -4.30
N TRP A 241 -4.05 0.42 -5.11
CA TRP A 241 -3.21 1.12 -6.08
C TRP A 241 -3.27 2.63 -5.89
N PRO A 242 -2.14 3.34 -5.86
CA PRO A 242 -2.12 4.77 -6.06
C PRO A 242 -2.37 5.10 -7.54
N PHE A 243 -3.20 6.11 -7.80
CA PHE A 243 -3.51 6.58 -9.14
C PHE A 243 -3.29 8.08 -9.26
N ASP A 244 -2.87 8.52 -10.44
CA ASP A 244 -2.96 9.91 -10.83
C ASP A 244 -4.42 10.26 -11.12
N GLY A 245 -4.94 11.29 -10.43
CA GLY A 245 -6.36 11.54 -10.54
C GLY A 245 -6.84 12.76 -9.77
N ILE A 246 -8.15 12.91 -9.78
CA ILE A 246 -8.88 14.03 -9.22
C ILE A 246 -9.96 13.53 -8.28
N SER A 247 -10.21 14.26 -7.19
CA SER A 247 -11.41 14.06 -6.38
C SER A 247 -12.01 15.38 -5.94
N VAL A 248 -13.33 15.40 -5.91
CA VAL A 248 -14.13 16.46 -5.29
C VAL A 248 -14.97 15.81 -4.20
N GLY A 249 -15.00 16.41 -3.03
CA GLY A 249 -15.74 15.85 -1.92
C GLY A 249 -16.41 16.89 -1.05
N TYR A 250 -17.36 16.42 -0.26
CA TYR A 250 -18.10 17.18 0.70
C TYR A 250 -18.04 16.50 2.07
N ALA A 251 -17.62 17.23 3.10
CA ALA A 251 -17.59 16.76 4.47
C ALA A 251 -18.82 17.26 5.23
N TYR A 252 -19.37 16.42 6.09
CA TYR A 252 -20.54 16.75 6.91
C TYR A 252 -20.32 16.30 8.34
N ASN A 253 -21.09 16.89 9.27
CA ASN A 253 -21.08 16.52 10.68
C ASN A 253 -22.44 15.95 11.15
N ASN A 254 -23.48 16.09 10.32
CA ASN A 254 -24.80 15.57 10.57
C ASN A 254 -25.28 14.78 9.35
N LEU A 255 -25.83 13.59 9.57
CA LEU A 255 -26.27 12.70 8.52
C LEU A 255 -27.73 12.29 8.75
N PHE A 256 -28.63 12.59 7.80
CA PHE A 256 -30.04 12.20 7.83
C PHE A 256 -30.75 12.52 9.15
N GLY A 257 -30.46 13.69 9.75
CA GLY A 257 -31.05 14.10 11.04
C GLY A 257 -30.35 13.55 12.29
N VAL A 258 -29.35 12.67 12.13
CA VAL A 258 -28.48 12.21 13.22
C VAL A 258 -27.43 13.29 13.48
N GLN A 259 -27.49 13.89 14.68
CA GLN A 259 -26.53 14.90 15.10
C GLN A 259 -25.18 14.24 15.46
N ASP A 260 -24.08 14.98 15.25
CA ASP A 260 -22.73 14.52 15.58
C ASP A 260 -22.35 13.19 14.88
N ALA A 261 -22.74 13.08 13.61
CA ALA A 261 -22.44 11.97 12.73
C ALA A 261 -21.50 12.42 11.59
N PRO A 262 -20.20 12.59 11.86
CA PRO A 262 -19.24 13.10 10.89
C PRO A 262 -18.95 12.05 9.81
N GLY A 263 -18.86 12.54 8.58
CA GLY A 263 -18.52 11.73 7.41
C GLY A 263 -18.16 12.60 6.21
N ARG A 264 -17.97 11.96 5.06
CA ARG A 264 -17.71 12.66 3.80
C ARG A 264 -18.04 11.79 2.60
N VAL A 265 -18.55 12.40 1.57
CA VAL A 265 -18.75 11.78 0.26
C VAL A 265 -17.79 12.42 -0.75
N ARG A 266 -17.32 11.65 -1.71
CA ARG A 266 -16.45 12.14 -2.77
C ARG A 266 -16.69 11.40 -4.08
N ILE A 267 -16.55 12.14 -5.18
CA ILE A 267 -16.44 11.61 -6.52
C ILE A 267 -14.95 11.59 -6.86
N CYS A 268 -14.50 10.49 -7.42
CA CYS A 268 -13.11 10.25 -7.77
C CYS A 268 -12.99 9.86 -9.24
N TYR A 269 -11.93 10.32 -9.86
CA TYR A 269 -11.45 9.88 -11.16
C TYR A 269 -9.94 9.63 -11.04
N GLY A 270 -9.44 8.61 -11.71
CA GLY A 270 -8.01 8.32 -11.78
C GLY A 270 -7.66 7.51 -13.01
N ARG A 271 -6.43 7.66 -13.51
CA ARG A 271 -5.89 6.90 -14.62
C ARG A 271 -5.01 5.78 -14.09
N GLY A 272 -5.29 4.55 -14.51
CA GLY A 272 -4.50 3.36 -14.17
C GLY A 272 -3.42 3.06 -15.20
N PHE A 273 -3.70 3.34 -16.47
CA PHE A 273 -2.78 3.12 -17.57
C PHE A 273 -3.00 4.17 -18.66
N GLU A 274 -1.91 4.76 -19.16
CA GLU A 274 -1.86 5.70 -20.27
C GLU A 274 -1.30 4.98 -21.50
N ALA A 275 -2.10 4.85 -22.54
CA ALA A 275 -1.71 4.17 -23.78
C ALA A 275 -0.77 5.00 -24.68
N GLY A 276 -0.65 6.28 -24.40
CA GLY A 276 0.18 7.21 -25.16
C GLY A 276 -0.44 7.63 -26.51
N VAL A 277 0.42 8.02 -27.45
CA VAL A 277 -0.04 8.47 -28.77
C VAL A 277 -0.39 7.28 -29.64
N ASN A 278 -1.67 7.08 -29.88
CA ASN A 278 -2.14 6.03 -30.77
C ASN A 278 -1.96 6.46 -32.25
N GLN A 279 -1.18 5.69 -32.99
CA GLN A 279 -1.02 5.90 -34.43
C GLN A 279 -2.03 5.03 -35.20
N ASN A 280 -2.94 5.68 -35.94
CA ASN A 280 -3.91 5.01 -36.82
C ASN A 280 -4.97 4.15 -36.12
N ASP A 281 -5.39 4.49 -34.91
CA ASP A 281 -6.40 3.76 -34.14
C ASP A 281 -6.12 2.25 -33.97
N THR A 282 -4.85 1.86 -33.91
CA THR A 282 -4.44 0.46 -33.78
C THR A 282 -3.95 0.10 -32.37
N GLY A 283 -3.89 1.06 -31.46
CA GLY A 283 -3.50 0.87 -30.07
C GLY A 283 -4.65 0.47 -29.16
N ILE A 284 -4.33 0.26 -27.88
CA ILE A 284 -5.33 0.13 -26.82
C ILE A 284 -5.76 1.51 -26.32
N ASN A 285 -6.94 1.58 -25.70
CA ASN A 285 -7.40 2.76 -25.00
C ASN A 285 -6.71 2.87 -23.63
N ASP A 286 -6.74 4.07 -23.07
CA ASP A 286 -6.36 4.28 -21.67
C ASP A 286 -7.28 3.49 -20.74
N THR A 287 -6.74 3.05 -19.60
CA THR A 287 -7.57 2.48 -18.55
C THR A 287 -7.84 3.54 -17.49
N ASP A 288 -9.10 3.91 -17.35
CA ASP A 288 -9.56 4.92 -16.41
C ASP A 288 -10.42 4.33 -15.29
N PHE A 289 -10.36 4.95 -14.12
CA PHE A 289 -11.18 4.61 -12.97
C PHE A 289 -12.06 5.81 -12.60
N ALA A 290 -13.36 5.58 -12.49
CA ALA A 290 -14.29 6.61 -12.03
C ALA A 290 -15.26 6.02 -11.00
N GLY A 291 -15.56 6.77 -9.94
CA GLY A 291 -16.44 6.25 -8.92
C GLY A 291 -16.76 7.22 -7.79
N VAL A 292 -17.49 6.69 -6.85
CA VAL A 292 -17.92 7.39 -5.63
C VAL A 292 -17.41 6.63 -4.43
N SER A 293 -16.96 7.35 -3.41
CA SER A 293 -16.62 6.77 -2.13
C SER A 293 -17.23 7.62 -1.00
N TRP A 294 -17.71 6.94 0.02
CA TRP A 294 -18.46 7.52 1.10
C TRP A 294 -17.98 7.00 2.45
N ASP A 295 -17.29 7.86 3.22
CA ASP A 295 -17.08 7.67 4.65
C ASP A 295 -18.43 7.98 5.32
N ILE A 296 -19.28 6.97 5.50
CA ILE A 296 -20.66 7.13 6.01
C ILE A 296 -20.64 7.70 7.43
N TYR A 297 -19.74 7.17 8.24
CA TYR A 297 -19.56 7.58 9.63
C TYR A 297 -18.11 7.37 10.07
N LYS A 298 -17.54 8.39 10.74
CA LYS A 298 -16.18 8.32 11.29
C LYS A 298 -16.07 9.09 12.59
N LYS A 299 -16.14 8.37 13.72
CA LYS A 299 -15.94 8.97 15.03
C LYS A 299 -15.20 8.01 15.96
N GLY A 300 -14.04 8.44 16.48
CA GLY A 300 -13.16 7.58 17.25
C GLY A 300 -12.74 6.33 16.45
N ASP A 301 -12.84 5.16 17.07
CA ASP A 301 -12.50 3.88 16.43
C ASP A 301 -13.57 3.38 15.47
N ARG A 302 -14.82 3.89 15.60
CA ARG A 302 -15.92 3.49 14.74
C ARG A 302 -15.83 4.13 13.35
N PHE A 303 -15.93 3.28 12.33
CA PHE A 303 -15.87 3.68 10.95
C PHE A 303 -16.74 2.80 10.05
N ALA A 304 -17.54 3.43 9.21
CA ALA A 304 -18.32 2.79 8.17
C ALA A 304 -18.01 3.45 6.83
N TYR A 305 -17.70 2.65 5.83
CA TYR A 305 -17.28 3.10 4.51
C TYR A 305 -17.84 2.24 3.40
N VAL A 306 -18.14 2.86 2.28
CA VAL A 306 -18.49 2.20 1.03
C VAL A 306 -17.85 2.92 -0.13
N GLN A 307 -17.46 2.19 -1.16
CA GLN A 307 -17.04 2.73 -2.45
C GLN A 307 -17.62 1.90 -3.58
N SER A 308 -17.86 2.56 -4.72
CA SER A 308 -18.26 1.92 -5.96
C SER A 308 -17.54 2.64 -7.11
N PHE A 309 -16.92 1.89 -8.00
CA PHE A 309 -16.23 2.43 -9.16
C PHE A 309 -16.31 1.49 -10.36
N ALA A 310 -16.08 2.06 -11.53
CA ALA A 310 -15.83 1.36 -12.78
C ALA A 310 -14.36 1.51 -13.14
N ALA A 311 -13.71 0.40 -13.50
CA ALA A 311 -12.46 0.35 -14.24
C ALA A 311 -12.82 0.18 -15.72
N MET A 312 -12.59 1.21 -16.52
CA MET A 312 -13.02 1.27 -17.92
C MET A 312 -11.86 0.92 -18.84
N ASP A 313 -12.18 0.23 -19.93
CA ASP A 313 -11.21 -0.17 -20.94
C ASP A 313 -10.01 -0.96 -20.38
N VAL A 314 -10.26 -1.88 -19.44
CA VAL A 314 -9.20 -2.77 -18.94
C VAL A 314 -8.68 -3.63 -20.07
N PHE A 315 -7.42 -4.04 -19.98
CA PHE A 315 -6.76 -4.80 -21.04
C PHE A 315 -6.27 -6.15 -20.52
N ASN A 316 -5.98 -7.06 -21.46
CA ASN A 316 -5.38 -8.35 -21.16
C ASN A 316 -3.93 -8.19 -20.69
N PHE A 317 -3.52 -9.03 -19.74
CA PHE A 317 -2.15 -9.10 -19.22
C PHE A 317 -1.81 -10.56 -18.82
N PRO A 318 -0.54 -10.94 -18.73
CA PRO A 318 0.63 -10.19 -19.18
C PRO A 318 0.58 -9.90 -20.69
N ASP A 319 1.43 -8.98 -21.14
CA ASP A 319 1.62 -8.75 -22.57
C ASP A 319 2.40 -9.92 -23.16
N TRP A 320 1.76 -10.75 -23.91
CA TRP A 320 2.32 -11.94 -24.52
C TRP A 320 3.01 -11.68 -25.87
N SER A 321 3.37 -10.43 -26.18
CA SER A 321 4.00 -10.04 -27.45
C SER A 321 5.50 -10.32 -27.52
N ASP A 322 6.14 -10.83 -26.47
CA ASP A 322 7.54 -11.23 -26.46
C ASP A 322 7.81 -12.57 -27.17
N ALA A 323 9.08 -12.95 -27.32
CA ALA A 323 9.47 -14.17 -28.06
C ALA A 323 8.94 -15.47 -27.41
N THR A 324 8.77 -15.51 -26.09
CA THR A 324 8.22 -16.64 -25.34
C THR A 324 6.74 -16.81 -25.67
N THR A 325 6.07 -15.70 -25.89
CA THR A 325 4.66 -15.63 -26.28
C THR A 325 4.44 -16.00 -27.72
N ALA A 326 5.35 -15.68 -28.64
CA ALA A 326 5.28 -16.16 -30.01
C ALA A 326 5.24 -17.71 -30.05
N ALA A 327 5.97 -18.38 -29.17
CA ALA A 327 5.91 -19.83 -29.01
C ALA A 327 4.54 -20.31 -28.49
N ARG A 328 3.90 -19.59 -27.56
CA ARG A 328 2.55 -19.89 -27.07
C ARG A 328 1.48 -19.63 -28.13
N THR A 329 1.57 -18.52 -28.85
CA THR A 329 0.68 -18.22 -29.98
C THR A 329 0.78 -19.29 -31.06
N THR A 330 1.99 -19.77 -31.35
CA THR A 330 2.22 -20.88 -32.29
C THR A 330 1.61 -22.20 -31.77
N ALA A 331 1.53 -22.38 -30.47
CA ALA A 331 0.86 -23.52 -29.83
C ALA A 331 -0.67 -23.37 -29.75
N GLY A 332 -1.26 -22.28 -30.25
CA GLY A 332 -2.70 -22.10 -30.35
C GLY A 332 -3.36 -21.25 -29.27
N TYR A 333 -2.59 -20.51 -28.48
CA TYR A 333 -3.12 -19.64 -27.42
C TYR A 333 -3.72 -18.30 -27.91
N GLY A 334 -4.01 -18.19 -29.21
CA GLY A 334 -4.65 -17.01 -29.78
C GLY A 334 -3.71 -15.83 -30.01
N ASP A 335 -4.28 -14.70 -30.43
CA ASP A 335 -3.54 -13.44 -30.61
C ASP A 335 -3.16 -12.84 -29.25
N ALA A 336 -1.87 -12.83 -29.00
CA ALA A 336 -1.27 -12.43 -27.73
C ALA A 336 -1.07 -10.92 -27.60
N SER A 337 -1.45 -10.13 -28.59
CA SER A 337 -1.34 -8.68 -28.54
C SER A 337 -2.21 -8.09 -27.43
N ARG A 338 -1.75 -6.97 -26.85
CA ARG A 338 -2.52 -6.23 -25.83
C ARG A 338 -3.78 -5.64 -26.46
N LYS A 339 -4.93 -5.90 -25.83
CA LYS A 339 -6.26 -5.47 -26.26
C LYS A 339 -7.08 -5.03 -25.09
N ASN A 340 -7.94 -4.03 -25.28
CA ASN A 340 -8.99 -3.75 -24.30
C ASN A 340 -10.02 -4.89 -24.34
N VAL A 341 -10.36 -5.39 -23.17
CA VAL A 341 -11.23 -6.56 -23.01
C VAL A 341 -12.60 -6.21 -22.43
N GLY A 342 -12.79 -4.99 -21.95
CA GLY A 342 -14.07 -4.50 -21.42
C GLY A 342 -13.88 -3.67 -20.14
N ASN A 343 -14.90 -3.69 -19.28
CA ASN A 343 -14.94 -2.93 -18.06
C ASN A 343 -15.08 -3.86 -16.84
N ILE A 344 -14.71 -3.35 -15.65
CA ILE A 344 -14.95 -4.03 -14.39
C ILE A 344 -15.66 -3.05 -13.47
N TYR A 345 -16.81 -3.42 -12.95
CA TYR A 345 -17.50 -2.72 -11.88
C TYR A 345 -17.13 -3.33 -10.55
N HIS A 346 -16.85 -2.48 -9.56
CA HIS A 346 -16.43 -2.91 -8.24
C HIS A 346 -17.11 -2.10 -7.16
N THR A 347 -17.68 -2.79 -6.17
CA THR A 347 -18.26 -2.16 -4.99
C THR A 347 -17.73 -2.86 -3.75
N SER A 348 -17.29 -2.09 -2.77
CA SER A 348 -16.79 -2.64 -1.52
C SER A 348 -17.13 -1.74 -0.33
N GLY A 349 -17.26 -2.36 0.83
CA GLY A 349 -17.55 -1.68 2.08
C GLY A 349 -16.71 -2.21 3.22
N VAL A 350 -16.45 -1.35 4.21
CA VAL A 350 -15.72 -1.66 5.44
C VAL A 350 -16.50 -1.12 6.63
N TYR A 351 -16.72 -1.95 7.62
CA TYR A 351 -17.10 -1.53 8.97
C TYR A 351 -16.00 -1.91 9.94
N GLN A 352 -15.59 -0.98 10.80
CA GLN A 352 -14.61 -1.18 11.86
C GLN A 352 -15.11 -0.51 13.14
N ASP A 353 -14.85 -1.16 14.27
CA ASP A 353 -15.13 -0.60 15.60
C ASP A 353 -14.17 -1.20 16.64
N LYS A 354 -14.27 -0.71 17.87
CA LYS A 354 -13.52 -1.22 19.02
C LYS A 354 -14.47 -1.38 20.21
N TRP A 355 -14.38 -2.53 20.85
CA TRP A 355 -15.06 -2.80 22.11
C TRP A 355 -14.02 -3.12 23.18
N GLN A 356 -13.86 -2.21 24.14
CA GLN A 356 -12.78 -2.26 25.11
C GLN A 356 -11.40 -2.39 24.44
N ASN A 357 -10.72 -3.53 24.59
CA ASN A 357 -9.43 -3.80 23.98
C ASN A 357 -9.50 -4.64 22.69
N LEU A 358 -10.72 -5.01 22.26
CA LEU A 358 -10.96 -5.77 21.06
C LEU A 358 -11.29 -4.84 19.90
N ASN A 359 -10.38 -4.73 18.94
CA ASN A 359 -10.63 -4.09 17.65
C ASN A 359 -11.17 -5.16 16.70
N TYR A 360 -12.18 -4.81 15.89
CA TYR A 360 -12.75 -5.72 14.91
C TYR A 360 -13.19 -4.99 13.66
N PHE A 361 -13.21 -5.71 12.55
CA PHE A 361 -13.71 -5.20 11.29
C PHE A 361 -14.34 -6.30 10.44
N GLY A 362 -15.16 -5.86 9.49
CA GLY A 362 -15.66 -6.67 8.39
C GLY A 362 -15.69 -5.85 7.12
N SER A 363 -15.25 -6.47 6.02
CA SER A 363 -15.30 -5.89 4.69
C SER A 363 -16.04 -6.83 3.75
N LEU A 364 -16.85 -6.27 2.86
CA LEU A 364 -17.54 -6.99 1.80
C LEU A 364 -17.13 -6.41 0.44
N GLY A 365 -16.96 -7.26 -0.54
CA GLY A 365 -16.64 -6.88 -1.91
C GLY A 365 -17.57 -7.56 -2.91
N TRP A 366 -17.86 -6.86 -4.00
CA TRP A 366 -18.53 -7.35 -5.19
C TRP A 366 -17.80 -6.80 -6.41
N SER A 367 -17.55 -7.65 -7.39
CA SER A 367 -17.02 -7.29 -8.69
C SER A 367 -17.87 -7.88 -9.80
N ARG A 368 -17.98 -7.17 -10.92
CA ARG A 368 -18.64 -7.67 -12.15
C ARG A 368 -17.81 -7.34 -13.36
N THR A 369 -17.58 -8.33 -14.20
CA THR A 369 -16.99 -8.12 -15.52
C THR A 369 -18.07 -7.67 -16.51
N ASP A 370 -17.70 -6.78 -17.42
CA ASP A 370 -18.51 -6.31 -18.55
C ASP A 370 -17.62 -6.40 -19.81
N PRO A 371 -17.49 -7.63 -20.36
CA PRO A 371 -16.56 -7.90 -21.45
C PRO A 371 -17.05 -7.35 -22.78
N ASN A 372 -16.12 -6.86 -23.60
CA ASN A 372 -16.38 -6.60 -25.01
C ASN A 372 -16.21 -7.88 -25.85
N ASN A 373 -16.17 -7.76 -27.18
CA ASN A 373 -16.02 -8.91 -28.08
C ASN A 373 -14.69 -9.68 -27.93
N GLN A 374 -13.69 -9.13 -27.22
CA GLN A 374 -12.43 -9.81 -26.91
C GLN A 374 -12.58 -10.78 -25.75
N GLY A 375 -13.64 -10.62 -24.95
CA GLY A 375 -13.95 -11.45 -23.80
C GLY A 375 -13.08 -11.21 -22.58
N MET A 376 -13.63 -11.58 -21.43
CA MET A 376 -12.94 -11.65 -20.16
C MET A 376 -13.16 -13.03 -19.55
N LEU A 377 -12.24 -13.49 -18.70
CA LEU A 377 -12.32 -14.82 -18.10
C LEU A 377 -12.48 -15.92 -19.17
N ASN A 378 -11.62 -15.86 -20.18
CA ASN A 378 -11.70 -16.72 -21.36
C ASN A 378 -11.24 -18.15 -21.04
N ASP A 379 -12.01 -19.16 -21.47
CA ASP A 379 -11.54 -20.54 -21.49
C ASP A 379 -10.72 -20.80 -22.77
N TYR A 380 -9.43 -20.63 -22.70
CA TYR A 380 -8.52 -20.80 -23.82
C TYR A 380 -8.55 -22.23 -24.42
N SER A 381 -8.98 -23.23 -23.66
CA SER A 381 -9.12 -24.58 -24.18
C SER A 381 -10.29 -24.73 -25.15
N SER A 382 -11.28 -23.87 -25.10
CA SER A 382 -12.43 -23.86 -25.99
C SER A 382 -12.21 -23.03 -27.26
N GLY A 383 -11.24 -22.10 -27.23
CA GLY A 383 -11.00 -21.15 -28.31
C GLY A 383 -12.13 -20.13 -28.50
N VAL A 384 -13.02 -19.99 -27.51
CA VAL A 384 -14.16 -19.08 -27.56
C VAL A 384 -13.97 -17.98 -26.50
N ASN A 385 -14.14 -16.73 -26.91
CA ASN A 385 -14.12 -15.59 -25.98
C ASN A 385 -15.38 -15.60 -25.10
N ASN A 386 -15.20 -15.46 -23.79
CA ASN A 386 -16.32 -15.31 -22.87
C ASN A 386 -16.80 -13.85 -22.86
N THR A 387 -17.96 -13.62 -23.43
CA THR A 387 -18.62 -12.31 -23.48
C THR A 387 -19.76 -12.19 -22.46
N ASN A 388 -19.88 -13.13 -21.52
CA ASN A 388 -20.85 -13.05 -20.45
C ASN A 388 -20.31 -12.18 -19.31
N GLU A 389 -21.22 -11.46 -18.67
CA GLU A 389 -20.95 -10.80 -17.40
C GLU A 389 -20.86 -11.84 -16.28
N GLU A 390 -19.85 -11.74 -15.44
CA GLU A 390 -19.63 -12.65 -14.32
C GLU A 390 -19.52 -11.86 -13.00
N ASP A 391 -20.21 -12.34 -11.98
CA ASP A 391 -20.23 -11.72 -10.64
C ASP A 391 -19.28 -12.44 -9.67
N GLY A 392 -18.42 -11.67 -9.02
CA GLY A 392 -17.54 -12.14 -7.95
C GLY A 392 -17.85 -11.46 -6.62
N PHE A 393 -17.64 -12.19 -5.52
CA PHE A 393 -17.86 -11.72 -4.16
C PHE A 393 -16.66 -12.04 -3.27
N ALA A 394 -16.43 -11.17 -2.27
CA ALA A 394 -15.44 -11.45 -1.24
C ALA A 394 -15.90 -10.96 0.13
N VAL A 395 -15.35 -11.59 1.16
CA VAL A 395 -15.48 -11.18 2.55
C VAL A 395 -14.10 -11.16 3.19
N HIS A 396 -13.80 -10.12 3.98
CA HIS A 396 -12.60 -10.02 4.78
C HIS A 396 -12.97 -9.59 6.19
N LEU A 397 -12.65 -10.44 7.16
CA LEU A 397 -12.94 -10.24 8.57
C LEU A 397 -11.65 -10.21 9.37
N GLY A 398 -11.64 -9.46 10.46
CA GLY A 398 -10.48 -9.48 11.35
C GLY A 398 -10.78 -8.95 12.73
N VAL A 399 -9.97 -9.42 13.66
CA VAL A 399 -9.96 -9.00 15.06
C VAL A 399 -8.53 -8.78 15.52
N ARG A 400 -8.34 -7.79 16.42
CA ARG A 400 -7.08 -7.61 17.16
C ARG A 400 -7.40 -7.30 18.61
N TYR A 401 -6.86 -8.09 19.51
CA TYR A 401 -6.96 -7.86 20.95
C TYR A 401 -5.68 -7.23 21.47
N ASP A 402 -5.79 -6.03 22.01
CA ASP A 402 -4.70 -5.30 22.64
C ASP A 402 -4.68 -5.73 24.11
N ILE A 403 -3.68 -6.54 24.53
CA ILE A 403 -3.62 -7.15 25.86
C ILE A 403 -3.42 -6.04 26.91
N PRO A 404 -4.33 -5.89 27.88
CA PRO A 404 -4.20 -4.86 28.92
C PRO A 404 -2.88 -4.98 29.68
N ASP A 405 -2.30 -3.84 30.04
CA ASP A 405 -1.05 -3.74 30.81
C ASP A 405 0.14 -4.53 30.20
N SER A 406 0.09 -4.74 28.89
CA SER A 406 1.08 -5.51 28.13
C SER A 406 1.50 -4.73 26.88
N LEU A 407 2.69 -5.05 26.37
CA LEU A 407 3.19 -4.56 25.09
C LEU A 407 2.78 -5.46 23.90
N PHE A 408 2.00 -6.51 24.17
CA PHE A 408 1.57 -7.47 23.17
C PHE A 408 0.15 -7.19 22.68
N LYS A 409 -0.02 -7.40 21.37
CA LYS A 409 -1.30 -7.46 20.69
C LYS A 409 -1.37 -8.75 19.90
N VAL A 410 -2.54 -9.38 19.84
CA VAL A 410 -2.76 -10.59 19.06
C VAL A 410 -3.92 -10.37 18.10
N GLY A 411 -3.83 -10.86 16.89
CA GLY A 411 -4.86 -10.69 15.89
C GLY A 411 -5.04 -11.91 15.01
N ALA A 412 -6.23 -12.00 14.42
CA ALA A 412 -6.60 -13.00 13.46
C ALA A 412 -7.40 -12.34 12.33
N GLU A 413 -7.17 -12.80 11.10
CA GLU A 413 -7.91 -12.35 9.93
C GLU A 413 -8.33 -13.55 9.08
N TYR A 414 -9.46 -13.42 8.41
CA TYR A 414 -9.99 -14.38 7.45
C TYR A 414 -10.42 -13.64 6.19
N ASN A 415 -10.05 -14.16 5.03
CA ASN A 415 -10.54 -13.69 3.75
C ASN A 415 -11.08 -14.86 2.92
N HIS A 416 -12.17 -14.62 2.20
CA HIS A 416 -12.69 -15.52 1.19
C HIS A 416 -13.05 -14.75 -0.07
N GLY A 417 -12.62 -15.27 -1.23
CA GLY A 417 -13.02 -14.78 -2.54
C GLY A 417 -13.66 -15.89 -3.36
N SER A 418 -14.81 -15.59 -3.98
CA SER A 418 -15.53 -16.52 -4.83
C SER A 418 -14.83 -16.74 -6.18
N LYS A 419 -15.35 -17.65 -7.00
CA LYS A 419 -14.79 -18.06 -8.32
C LYS A 419 -14.42 -16.87 -9.22
N TYR A 420 -15.32 -15.91 -9.39
CA TYR A 420 -15.11 -14.78 -10.32
C TYR A 420 -14.69 -13.49 -9.62
N TRP A 421 -14.23 -13.61 -8.37
CA TRP A 421 -13.78 -12.45 -7.62
C TRP A 421 -12.56 -11.77 -8.26
N ILE A 422 -12.65 -10.46 -8.43
CA ILE A 422 -11.55 -9.60 -8.90
C ILE A 422 -11.34 -8.49 -7.88
N ALA A 423 -10.27 -8.57 -7.11
CA ALA A 423 -9.81 -7.46 -6.27
C ALA A 423 -8.91 -6.53 -7.08
N MET A 424 -8.88 -5.27 -6.69
CA MET A 424 -7.91 -4.28 -7.20
C MET A 424 -6.80 -4.05 -6.17
N SER A 425 -6.25 -5.15 -5.64
CA SER A 425 -5.30 -5.14 -4.52
C SER A 425 -4.15 -6.12 -4.77
N PRO A 426 -3.05 -5.68 -5.41
CA PRO A 426 -1.96 -6.55 -5.81
C PRO A 426 -1.13 -7.08 -4.63
N GLY A 427 -0.97 -6.31 -3.57
CA GLY A 427 -0.06 -6.68 -2.50
C GLY A 427 -0.70 -6.74 -1.11
N HIS A 428 -1.47 -5.75 -0.73
CA HIS A 428 -2.04 -5.62 0.62
C HIS A 428 -1.03 -5.90 1.76
N ASP A 429 0.25 -5.52 1.57
CA ASP A 429 1.36 -5.85 2.45
C ASP A 429 1.68 -7.35 2.55
N ASP A 430 1.14 -8.17 1.67
CA ASP A 430 1.48 -9.58 1.53
C ASP A 430 2.59 -9.73 0.48
N LEU A 431 3.57 -10.59 0.76
CA LEU A 431 4.74 -10.73 -0.13
C LEU A 431 4.45 -11.66 -1.29
N TYR A 432 3.77 -12.77 -1.02
CA TYR A 432 3.56 -13.82 -2.00
C TYR A 432 2.40 -13.52 -2.95
N ALA A 433 1.22 -13.32 -2.38
CA ALA A 433 0.00 -12.98 -3.10
C ALA A 433 -0.90 -12.14 -2.19
N SER A 434 -1.68 -11.26 -2.79
CA SER A 434 -2.67 -10.52 -2.01
C SER A 434 -3.74 -11.47 -1.48
N LYS A 435 -3.84 -11.60 -0.16
CA LYS A 435 -4.91 -12.38 0.46
C LYS A 435 -6.30 -11.89 0.05
N LEU A 436 -6.45 -10.58 -0.21
CA LEU A 436 -7.71 -9.98 -0.64
C LEU A 436 -8.12 -10.36 -2.06
N ALA A 437 -7.17 -10.80 -2.89
CA ALA A 437 -7.43 -11.22 -4.26
C ALA A 437 -7.61 -12.74 -4.42
N THR A 438 -7.34 -13.52 -3.38
CA THR A 438 -7.40 -14.99 -3.42
C THR A 438 -8.82 -15.47 -3.74
N ARG A 439 -8.92 -16.41 -4.67
CA ARG A 439 -10.14 -17.19 -5.00
C ARG A 439 -10.11 -18.48 -4.20
N GLY A 440 -10.71 -18.47 -3.03
CA GLY A 440 -10.62 -19.47 -1.98
C GLY A 440 -10.50 -18.80 -0.62
N ASN A 441 -9.87 -19.45 0.33
CA ASN A 441 -9.80 -19.03 1.72
C ASN A 441 -8.38 -18.60 2.11
N VAL A 442 -8.26 -17.59 2.96
CA VAL A 442 -6.98 -17.23 3.60
C VAL A 442 -7.22 -17.00 5.07
N TYR A 443 -6.39 -17.63 5.87
CA TYR A 443 -6.38 -17.50 7.33
C TYR A 443 -5.08 -16.85 7.76
N GLU A 444 -5.14 -15.87 8.64
CA GLU A 444 -3.96 -15.22 9.19
C GLU A 444 -4.05 -15.12 10.71
N LEU A 445 -2.95 -15.44 11.36
CA LEU A 445 -2.73 -15.20 12.78
C LEU A 445 -1.48 -14.37 12.96
N TYR A 446 -1.53 -13.36 13.83
CA TYR A 446 -0.34 -12.55 14.10
C TYR A 446 -0.26 -12.07 15.54
N THR A 447 0.96 -11.79 15.98
CA THR A 447 1.24 -11.11 17.24
C THR A 447 2.13 -9.91 16.97
N ILE A 448 1.92 -8.84 17.75
CA ILE A 448 2.69 -7.61 17.70
C ILE A 448 3.27 -7.38 19.09
N TYR A 449 4.54 -7.02 19.15
CA TYR A 449 5.21 -6.54 20.35
C TYR A 449 5.63 -5.09 20.13
N ASP A 450 5.02 -4.15 20.86
CA ASP A 450 5.38 -2.75 20.82
C ASP A 450 6.67 -2.52 21.63
N ILE A 451 7.65 -1.86 21.01
CA ILE A 451 8.89 -1.47 21.68
C ILE A 451 8.65 -0.14 22.37
N PRO A 452 8.81 -0.05 23.71
CA PRO A 452 8.48 1.17 24.44
C PRO A 452 9.47 2.31 24.18
N GLY A 453 9.02 3.55 24.34
CA GLY A 453 9.85 4.76 24.37
C GLY A 453 9.87 5.60 23.09
N GLY A 454 9.21 5.19 22.03
CA GLY A 454 9.16 5.95 20.75
C GLY A 454 8.50 7.32 20.89
N GLU A 455 7.41 7.41 21.62
CA GLU A 455 6.64 8.66 21.84
C GLU A 455 7.44 9.76 22.55
N ALA A 456 8.44 9.39 23.33
CA ALA A 456 9.31 10.35 24.02
C ALA A 456 10.22 11.14 23.05
N ILE A 457 10.43 10.62 21.84
CA ILE A 457 11.30 11.21 20.83
C ILE A 457 10.48 12.02 19.82
N SER A 458 9.34 11.48 19.37
CA SER A 458 8.46 12.09 18.38
C SER A 458 7.03 11.58 18.56
N LYS A 459 6.03 12.41 18.28
CA LYS A 459 4.63 11.98 18.25
C LYS A 459 4.35 10.87 17.20
N PHE A 460 5.26 10.67 16.25
CA PHE A 460 5.23 9.60 15.25
C PHE A 460 6.16 8.46 15.63
N GLY A 461 6.99 8.64 16.66
CA GLY A 461 7.97 7.66 17.12
C GLY A 461 7.31 6.39 17.61
N LYS A 462 7.46 5.30 16.84
CA LYS A 462 6.92 4.00 17.16
C LYS A 462 7.84 2.93 16.60
N ALA A 463 8.09 1.90 17.37
CA ALA A 463 8.79 0.72 16.86
C ALA A 463 8.09 -0.54 17.38
N PHE A 464 8.06 -1.58 16.57
CA PHE A 464 7.45 -2.85 16.94
C PHE A 464 8.03 -4.02 16.15
N ILE A 465 7.81 -5.21 16.71
CA ILE A 465 8.06 -6.48 16.04
C ILE A 465 6.71 -7.15 15.80
N ARG A 466 6.50 -7.70 14.60
CA ARG A 466 5.32 -8.49 14.27
C ARG A 466 5.75 -9.84 13.73
N LEU A 467 5.20 -10.91 14.33
CA LEU A 467 5.28 -12.28 13.83
C LEU A 467 3.91 -12.70 13.35
N GLY A 468 3.81 -13.27 12.15
CA GLY A 468 2.55 -13.75 11.61
C GLY A 468 2.71 -15.00 10.78
N TYR A 469 1.58 -15.68 10.62
CA TYR A 469 1.41 -16.87 9.81
C TYR A 469 0.18 -16.69 8.93
N GLN A 470 0.31 -16.97 7.65
CA GLN A 470 -0.78 -16.98 6.68
C GLN A 470 -0.86 -18.37 6.04
N HIS A 471 -2.07 -18.88 5.92
CA HIS A 471 -2.41 -20.08 5.17
C HIS A 471 -3.40 -19.74 4.08
N TYR A 472 -3.05 -20.07 2.84
CA TYR A 472 -3.88 -19.91 1.66
C TYR A 472 -4.40 -21.28 1.24
N ASP A 473 -5.71 -21.39 1.09
CA ASP A 473 -6.43 -22.58 0.63
C ASP A 473 -7.22 -22.18 -0.62
N TYR A 474 -6.69 -22.52 -1.79
CA TYR A 474 -7.25 -22.10 -3.07
C TYR A 474 -8.37 -23.04 -3.50
N GLU A 475 -9.44 -22.47 -4.03
CA GLU A 475 -10.55 -23.21 -4.66
C GLU A 475 -10.49 -23.09 -6.18
N TYR A 476 -9.96 -21.94 -6.66
CA TYR A 476 -9.88 -21.64 -8.09
C TYR A 476 -8.54 -21.01 -8.44
N THR A 477 -8.15 -21.22 -9.70
CA THR A 477 -6.93 -20.62 -10.27
C THR A 477 -7.07 -19.12 -10.53
N GLY A 478 -5.95 -18.44 -10.85
CA GLY A 478 -5.90 -17.11 -11.42
C GLY A 478 -6.41 -16.00 -10.51
N SER A 479 -6.05 -16.02 -9.22
CA SER A 479 -6.36 -14.91 -8.30
C SER A 479 -6.00 -13.56 -8.95
N MET A 480 -6.94 -12.60 -8.95
CA MET A 480 -6.84 -11.28 -9.56
C MET A 480 -6.76 -11.24 -11.10
N ASP A 481 -6.74 -12.38 -11.76
CA ASP A 481 -6.73 -12.46 -13.23
C ASP A 481 -8.16 -12.29 -13.78
N TRP A 482 -8.35 -11.38 -14.74
CA TRP A 482 -9.59 -11.17 -15.47
C TRP A 482 -9.53 -11.61 -16.93
N ASN A 483 -8.39 -12.16 -17.37
CA ASN A 483 -8.21 -12.63 -18.76
C ASN A 483 -8.57 -14.10 -18.91
N VAL A 484 -8.08 -14.92 -17.97
CA VAL A 484 -8.23 -16.38 -18.00
C VAL A 484 -9.33 -16.80 -17.03
N MET A 485 -10.16 -17.75 -17.48
CA MET A 485 -11.21 -18.35 -16.66
C MET A 485 -10.62 -18.96 -15.38
N PRO A 486 -11.22 -18.72 -14.22
CA PRO A 486 -10.85 -19.44 -13.01
C PRO A 486 -11.33 -20.88 -13.08
N TYR A 487 -10.40 -21.81 -13.05
CA TYR A 487 -10.67 -23.24 -13.07
C TYR A 487 -10.73 -23.78 -11.64
N ASP A 488 -11.68 -24.67 -11.41
CA ASP A 488 -11.80 -25.43 -10.17
C ASP A 488 -10.61 -26.38 -10.05
N ILE A 489 -9.84 -26.27 -8.96
CA ILE A 489 -8.62 -27.05 -8.79
C ILE A 489 -8.87 -28.50 -8.35
N ASP A 490 -10.04 -28.79 -7.78
CA ASP A 490 -10.47 -30.14 -7.38
C ASP A 490 -11.09 -30.92 -8.55
N ASP A 491 -11.55 -30.23 -9.60
CA ASP A 491 -12.05 -30.86 -10.80
C ASP A 491 -10.90 -31.16 -11.78
N ALA A 492 -10.49 -32.41 -11.85
CA ALA A 492 -9.40 -32.84 -12.74
C ALA A 492 -9.63 -32.47 -14.22
N ALA A 493 -10.88 -32.39 -14.68
CA ALA A 493 -11.21 -31.98 -16.05
C ALA A 493 -11.05 -30.47 -16.28
N GLN A 494 -11.11 -29.65 -15.23
CA GLN A 494 -10.84 -28.22 -15.29
C GLN A 494 -9.37 -27.91 -14.99
N ALA A 495 -8.78 -28.58 -14.01
CA ALA A 495 -7.42 -28.31 -13.56
C ALA A 495 -6.38 -28.42 -14.69
N TRP A 496 -6.48 -29.43 -15.62
CA TRP A 496 -5.54 -29.48 -16.73
C TRP A 496 -5.66 -28.28 -17.68
N LYS A 497 -6.87 -27.69 -17.80
CA LYS A 497 -7.09 -26.49 -18.62
C LYS A 497 -6.34 -25.29 -18.06
N ALA A 498 -6.18 -25.20 -16.75
CA ALA A 498 -5.38 -24.18 -16.10
C ALA A 498 -3.90 -24.25 -16.54
N ASN A 499 -3.29 -25.44 -16.47
CA ASN A 499 -1.92 -25.63 -16.97
C ASN A 499 -1.82 -25.33 -18.46
N PHE A 500 -2.82 -25.73 -19.25
CA PHE A 500 -2.87 -25.44 -20.68
C PHE A 500 -2.92 -23.92 -20.92
N ALA A 501 -3.70 -23.17 -20.12
CA ALA A 501 -3.79 -21.72 -20.18
C ALA A 501 -2.56 -21.01 -19.55
N GLY A 502 -1.57 -21.76 -19.09
CA GLY A 502 -0.36 -21.24 -18.48
C GLY A 502 -0.54 -20.73 -17.04
N GLN A 503 -1.63 -21.14 -16.38
CA GLN A 503 -1.84 -20.89 -14.95
C GLN A 503 -1.29 -22.04 -14.12
N ASP A 504 -0.70 -21.73 -12.97
CA ASP A 504 -0.35 -22.75 -11.98
C ASP A 504 -1.60 -23.24 -11.25
N ILE A 505 -1.67 -24.54 -11.00
CA ILE A 505 -2.69 -25.14 -10.13
C ILE A 505 -2.10 -25.19 -8.72
N ILE A 506 -2.24 -24.09 -7.99
CA ILE A 506 -1.79 -23.99 -6.60
C ILE A 506 -2.94 -24.43 -5.71
N GLU A 507 -2.71 -25.45 -4.87
CA GLU A 507 -3.71 -25.95 -3.92
C GLU A 507 -3.66 -25.14 -2.63
N SER A 508 -2.45 -24.98 -2.09
CA SER A 508 -2.25 -24.26 -0.84
C SER A 508 -0.92 -23.50 -0.83
N ALA A 509 -0.82 -22.55 0.04
CA ALA A 509 0.45 -21.89 0.34
C ALA A 509 0.50 -21.47 1.82
N ASP A 510 1.69 -21.54 2.38
CA ASP A 510 1.97 -21.15 3.76
C ASP A 510 3.05 -20.09 3.79
N GLN A 511 2.84 -19.06 4.60
CA GLN A 511 3.81 -18.00 4.80
C GLN A 511 3.97 -17.70 6.29
N VAL A 512 5.21 -17.75 6.77
CA VAL A 512 5.57 -17.22 8.09
C VAL A 512 6.38 -15.96 7.88
N TYR A 513 6.01 -14.88 8.53
CA TYR A 513 6.74 -13.63 8.42
C TYR A 513 7.12 -13.03 9.77
N LEU A 514 8.29 -12.41 9.81
CA LEU A 514 8.79 -11.64 10.94
C LEU A 514 9.16 -10.23 10.47
N THR A 515 8.53 -9.20 11.04
CA THR A 515 8.86 -7.81 10.71
C THR A 515 9.43 -7.08 11.92
N PHE A 516 10.41 -6.21 11.64
CA PHE A 516 10.77 -5.09 12.51
C PHE A 516 10.40 -3.81 11.78
N GLU A 517 9.62 -2.95 12.41
CA GLU A 517 9.19 -1.68 11.83
C GLU A 517 9.43 -0.54 12.82
N ALA A 518 9.98 0.57 12.32
CA ALA A 518 10.19 1.79 13.08
C ALA A 518 9.63 2.99 12.30
N ALA A 519 8.76 3.79 12.95
CA ALA A 519 8.24 5.05 12.43
C ALA A 519 8.86 6.23 13.16
N PHE A 520 9.02 7.36 12.47
CA PHE A 520 9.67 8.57 12.98
C PHE A 520 8.98 9.85 12.50
#